data_d1c04c98c7f3b798fbac3db5f4f872f0
#
_entry.id   d1c04c98c7f3b798fbac3db5f4f872f0
#
_cell.length_a   1.000
_cell.length_b   1.000
_cell.length_c   1.000
_cell.angle_alpha   90.00
_cell.angle_beta   90.00
_cell.angle_gamma   90.00
#
_symmetry.space_group_name_H-M   'P 1'
#
loop_
_entity.id
_entity.type
_entity.pdbx_description
1 polymer ?
#
loop_
_entity_poly.entity_id
_entity_poly.type
_entity_poly.pdbx_seq_one_letter_code
_entity_poly.pdbx_strand_id
1 'polypeptide(L)'
;IYSEFSPHGMLISGGEVTVAKLFVNNSNGHLGLVGYWDTVAFDEFAGKAKKAGRDLVDIMKNYMANKSFSRGVETFQGEASMAFVGNTSHNVPYMLKNSDLFEELPKQYHDPAFLDRIHFYLPGWEFEQIRSEMFTSGFGFVVDYLAEILHNLRDADYSDRFEKYFELSSTLSTRDKDGIKKTFSGLMKLIYPDGKATPEQMEPLLRCAIEGRKRVKDQLCRIDSTMEEVEFTYKRVSDGEIVAVQTLEELDYPQLYWRGRVVENSEDESEAE
;
A
#
# COMPACT_ATOMS: atom_id res chain seq x y z
N ILE A 1 -15.89 5.80 -0.58
CA ILE A 1 -17.17 5.45 -1.25
C ILE A 1 -17.35 3.94 -1.26
N TYR A 2 -16.45 3.17 -1.89
CA TYR A 2 -16.62 1.71 -1.99
C TYR A 2 -16.79 1.02 -0.62
N SER A 3 -15.98 1.37 0.36
CA SER A 3 -16.01 0.75 1.69
C SER A 3 -17.17 1.22 2.58
N GLU A 4 -17.80 2.34 2.27
CA GLU A 4 -18.89 2.91 3.08
C GLU A 4 -20.27 2.65 2.48
N PHE A 5 -20.39 2.71 1.16
CA PHE A 5 -21.67 2.62 0.46
C PHE A 5 -21.83 1.35 -0.38
N SER A 6 -20.82 0.49 -0.41
CA SER A 6 -20.85 -0.77 -1.13
C SER A 6 -21.31 -1.92 -0.24
N PRO A 7 -22.12 -2.87 -0.75
CA PRO A 7 -22.47 -4.08 -0.02
C PRO A 7 -21.28 -5.02 0.25
N HIS A 8 -20.13 -4.79 -0.38
CA HIS A 8 -18.92 -5.61 -0.25
C HIS A 8 -17.78 -4.93 0.52
N GLY A 9 -17.98 -3.71 1.00
CA GLY A 9 -16.96 -2.95 1.74
C GLY A 9 -17.42 -2.55 3.13
N MET A 10 -16.47 -2.46 4.06
CA MET A 10 -16.69 -2.00 5.42
C MET A 10 -15.72 -0.88 5.77
N LEU A 11 -16.25 0.28 6.15
CA LEU A 11 -15.48 1.38 6.72
C LEU A 11 -15.54 1.31 8.24
N ILE A 12 -14.40 1.37 8.88
CA ILE A 12 -14.31 1.38 10.35
C ILE A 12 -13.40 2.53 10.79
N SER A 13 -13.75 3.19 11.89
CA SER A 13 -12.86 4.16 12.51
C SER A 13 -11.61 3.47 13.04
N GLY A 14 -10.44 3.90 12.56
CA GLY A 14 -9.17 3.18 12.70
C GLY A 14 -8.53 3.17 14.07
N GLY A 15 -9.15 3.83 15.07
CA GLY A 15 -8.50 3.99 16.36
C GLY A 15 -8.66 2.82 17.34
N GLU A 16 -9.73 2.03 17.24
CA GLU A 16 -10.13 1.12 18.33
C GLU A 16 -10.72 -0.20 17.82
N VAL A 17 -10.04 -0.84 16.90
CA VAL A 17 -10.45 -2.16 16.43
C VAL A 17 -9.87 -3.23 17.35
N THR A 18 -10.74 -4.14 17.80
CA THR A 18 -10.31 -5.31 18.58
C THR A 18 -10.05 -6.51 17.67
N VAL A 19 -9.23 -7.46 18.16
CA VAL A 19 -9.01 -8.73 17.46
C VAL A 19 -10.33 -9.47 17.23
N ALA A 20 -11.24 -9.45 18.19
CA ALA A 20 -12.55 -10.11 18.10
C ALA A 20 -13.42 -9.51 16.98
N LYS A 21 -13.40 -8.18 16.80
CA LYS A 21 -14.17 -7.51 15.77
C LYS A 21 -13.57 -7.74 14.38
N LEU A 22 -12.26 -7.70 14.27
CA LEU A 22 -11.59 -7.78 12.97
C LEU A 22 -11.44 -9.23 12.47
N PHE A 23 -11.08 -10.16 13.33
CA PHE A 23 -10.70 -11.52 12.98
C PHE A 23 -11.68 -12.59 13.45
N VAL A 24 -11.69 -12.92 14.72
CA VAL A 24 -12.58 -13.92 15.30
C VAL A 24 -12.87 -13.64 16.77
N ASN A 25 -14.10 -13.86 17.16
CA ASN A 25 -14.53 -13.76 18.55
C ASN A 25 -14.43 -15.15 19.21
N ASN A 26 -13.47 -15.33 20.13
CA ASN A 26 -13.23 -16.61 20.80
C ASN A 26 -14.42 -17.10 21.69
N SER A 27 -15.29 -16.20 22.12
CA SER A 27 -16.40 -16.58 22.99
C SER A 27 -17.54 -17.31 22.28
N ASN A 28 -17.68 -17.08 20.96
CA ASN A 28 -18.76 -17.69 20.17
C ASN A 28 -18.28 -18.25 18.81
N GLY A 29 -16.98 -18.17 18.48
CA GLY A 29 -16.41 -18.68 17.23
C GLY A 29 -16.80 -17.90 15.98
N HIS A 30 -17.50 -16.76 16.10
CA HIS A 30 -17.91 -15.98 14.94
C HIS A 30 -16.71 -15.27 14.32
N LEU A 31 -16.59 -15.39 12.98
CA LEU A 31 -15.62 -14.65 12.20
C LEU A 31 -15.87 -13.15 12.29
N GLY A 32 -14.81 -12.38 12.32
CA GLY A 32 -14.83 -10.93 12.26
C GLY A 32 -14.93 -10.38 10.85
N LEU A 33 -14.69 -9.08 10.71
CA LEU A 33 -14.90 -8.35 9.45
C LEU A 33 -14.15 -8.94 8.25
N VAL A 34 -12.93 -9.44 8.45
CA VAL A 34 -12.12 -10.01 7.36
C VAL A 34 -12.68 -11.32 6.79
N GLY A 35 -13.60 -11.96 7.49
CA GLY A 35 -14.27 -13.17 7.03
C GLY A 35 -15.54 -12.92 6.20
N TYR A 36 -16.04 -11.67 6.15
CA TYR A 36 -17.30 -11.35 5.47
C TYR A 36 -17.17 -10.34 4.35
N TRP A 37 -16.20 -9.43 4.43
CA TRP A 37 -16.11 -8.30 3.54
C TRP A 37 -14.97 -8.47 2.52
N ASP A 38 -15.15 -7.93 1.33
CA ASP A 38 -14.10 -7.88 0.31
C ASP A 38 -13.02 -6.87 0.67
N THR A 39 -13.42 -5.79 1.31
CA THR A 39 -12.53 -4.70 1.72
C THR A 39 -12.91 -4.21 3.11
N VAL A 40 -11.92 -4.09 3.99
CA VAL A 40 -12.01 -3.40 5.27
C VAL A 40 -11.11 -2.18 5.21
N ALA A 41 -11.73 -1.00 5.22
CA ALA A 41 -11.02 0.27 5.24
C ALA A 41 -11.01 0.85 6.65
N PHE A 42 -9.83 1.23 7.10
CA PHE A 42 -9.61 1.87 8.40
C PHE A 42 -9.51 3.37 8.16
N ASP A 43 -10.55 4.10 8.51
CA ASP A 43 -10.58 5.55 8.45
C ASP A 43 -9.92 6.15 9.69
N GLU A 44 -9.34 7.32 9.53
CA GLU A 44 -8.58 7.97 10.61
C GLU A 44 -7.57 7.04 11.27
N PHE A 45 -6.91 6.19 10.48
CA PHE A 45 -5.91 5.24 11.01
C PHE A 45 -4.68 5.96 11.59
N ALA A 46 -4.36 7.14 11.09
CA ALA A 46 -3.34 8.01 11.62
C ALA A 46 -3.69 8.56 13.01
N GLY A 47 -2.66 8.78 13.82
CA GLY A 47 -2.78 9.36 15.16
C GLY A 47 -1.82 8.70 16.16
N LYS A 48 -0.68 9.34 16.43
CA LYS A 48 0.37 8.85 17.34
C LYS A 48 -0.11 8.51 18.75
N ALA A 49 -1.19 9.15 19.20
CA ALA A 49 -1.77 8.93 20.52
C ALA A 49 -2.66 7.68 20.59
N LYS A 50 -3.07 7.13 19.46
CA LYS A 50 -3.92 5.93 19.41
C LYS A 50 -3.10 4.70 19.80
N LYS A 51 -3.74 3.79 20.57
CA LYS A 51 -3.08 2.56 21.04
C LYS A 51 -3.73 1.35 20.35
N ALA A 52 -2.91 0.57 19.67
CA ALA A 52 -3.30 -0.77 19.22
C ALA A 52 -2.75 -1.84 20.18
N GLY A 53 -3.48 -2.92 20.37
CA GLY A 53 -2.94 -4.09 21.07
C GLY A 53 -1.82 -4.74 20.24
N ARG A 54 -0.74 -5.18 20.86
CA ARG A 54 0.33 -5.93 20.17
C ARG A 54 -0.22 -7.17 19.47
N ASP A 55 -1.09 -7.89 20.11
CA ASP A 55 -1.73 -9.09 19.56
C ASP A 55 -2.48 -8.80 18.26
N LEU A 56 -3.13 -7.64 18.16
CA LEU A 56 -3.81 -7.22 16.93
C LEU A 56 -2.81 -7.02 15.78
N VAL A 57 -1.72 -6.31 16.03
CA VAL A 57 -0.69 -6.06 15.02
C VAL A 57 -0.04 -7.37 14.55
N ASP A 58 0.23 -8.29 15.46
CA ASP A 58 0.84 -9.58 15.13
C ASP A 58 -0.10 -10.47 14.30
N ILE A 59 -1.38 -10.51 14.61
CA ILE A 59 -2.37 -11.23 13.80
C ILE A 59 -2.53 -10.57 12.44
N MET A 60 -2.57 -9.24 12.37
CA MET A 60 -2.62 -8.49 11.11
C MET A 60 -1.41 -8.80 10.22
N LYS A 61 -0.19 -8.85 10.78
CA LYS A 61 1.02 -9.24 10.04
C LYS A 61 0.87 -10.62 9.39
N ASN A 62 0.35 -11.59 10.11
CA ASN A 62 0.13 -12.94 9.59
C ASN A 62 -0.94 -12.94 8.49
N TYR A 63 -2.05 -12.25 8.72
CA TYR A 63 -3.12 -12.13 7.75
C TYR A 63 -2.68 -11.44 6.46
N MET A 64 -1.95 -10.33 6.55
CA MET A 64 -1.43 -9.61 5.38
C MET A 64 -0.44 -10.45 4.57
N ALA A 65 0.26 -11.40 5.20
CA ALA A 65 1.21 -12.26 4.51
C ALA A 65 0.52 -13.39 3.71
N ASN A 66 -0.48 -14.05 4.28
CA ASN A 66 -1.00 -15.30 3.73
C ASN A 66 -2.53 -15.46 3.80
N LYS A 67 -3.27 -14.37 4.11
CA LYS A 67 -4.73 -14.38 4.23
C LYS A 67 -5.28 -15.34 5.30
N SER A 68 -4.43 -15.84 6.20
CA SER A 68 -4.83 -16.71 7.31
C SER A 68 -4.53 -16.07 8.66
N PHE A 69 -5.30 -16.43 9.64
CA PHE A 69 -5.11 -16.01 11.02
C PHE A 69 -5.52 -17.12 11.96
N SER A 70 -4.83 -17.21 13.10
CA SER A 70 -5.13 -18.17 14.14
C SER A 70 -5.50 -17.45 15.42
N ARG A 71 -6.51 -17.97 16.11
CA ARG A 71 -6.84 -17.55 17.46
C ARG A 71 -7.30 -18.75 18.27
N GLY A 72 -6.53 -19.12 19.30
CA GLY A 72 -6.70 -20.38 19.97
C GLY A 72 -6.11 -21.54 19.17
N VAL A 73 -6.88 -22.61 18.98
CA VAL A 73 -6.43 -23.84 18.31
C VAL A 73 -6.73 -23.86 16.81
N GLU A 74 -7.71 -23.05 16.38
CA GLU A 74 -8.19 -23.07 15.00
C GLU A 74 -7.50 -22.01 14.14
N THR A 75 -7.32 -22.36 12.87
CA THR A 75 -6.83 -21.44 11.82
C THR A 75 -7.96 -21.14 10.84
N PHE A 76 -8.16 -19.88 10.61
CA PHE A 76 -9.20 -19.35 9.72
C PHE A 76 -8.56 -18.69 8.50
N GLN A 77 -9.33 -18.59 7.43
CA GLN A 77 -8.97 -17.82 6.24
C GLN A 77 -9.95 -16.68 6.04
N GLY A 78 -9.48 -15.60 5.43
CA GLY A 78 -10.29 -14.46 5.05
C GLY A 78 -9.79 -13.88 3.73
N GLU A 79 -10.71 -13.26 3.00
CA GLU A 79 -10.40 -12.72 1.66
C GLU A 79 -10.33 -11.20 1.62
N ALA A 80 -10.66 -10.52 2.70
CA ALA A 80 -10.71 -9.06 2.72
C ALA A 80 -9.34 -8.42 2.41
N SER A 81 -9.36 -7.40 1.57
CA SER A 81 -8.27 -6.45 1.44
C SER A 81 -8.33 -5.43 2.56
N MET A 82 -7.19 -4.96 3.02
CA MET A 82 -7.10 -3.91 4.04
C MET A 82 -6.62 -2.61 3.41
N ALA A 83 -7.35 -1.52 3.67
CA ALA A 83 -6.96 -0.18 3.28
C ALA A 83 -6.84 0.71 4.53
N PHE A 84 -5.76 1.45 4.65
CA PHE A 84 -5.49 2.34 5.78
C PHE A 84 -5.52 3.78 5.28
N VAL A 85 -6.39 4.61 5.84
CA VAL A 85 -6.55 6.01 5.47
C VAL A 85 -6.21 6.89 6.66
N GLY A 86 -5.39 7.89 6.43
CA GLY A 86 -4.98 8.82 7.47
C GLY A 86 -4.47 10.13 6.89
N ASN A 87 -4.45 11.15 7.73
CA ASN A 87 -3.91 12.46 7.38
C ASN A 87 -2.48 12.60 7.91
N THR A 88 -1.65 13.35 7.21
CA THR A 88 -0.33 13.76 7.68
C THR A 88 -0.41 15.10 8.40
N SER A 89 0.34 15.27 9.49
CA SER A 89 0.40 16.54 10.23
C SER A 89 1.37 17.54 9.61
N HIS A 90 2.29 17.06 8.78
CA HIS A 90 3.33 17.87 8.16
C HIS A 90 3.26 17.77 6.63
N ASN A 91 3.85 18.75 5.96
CA ASN A 91 4.02 18.71 4.52
C ASN A 91 5.15 17.75 4.12
N VAL A 92 5.17 17.37 2.84
CA VAL A 92 6.12 16.38 2.29
C VAL A 92 7.58 16.77 2.54
N PRO A 93 8.05 18.01 2.24
CA PRO A 93 9.44 18.41 2.51
C PRO A 93 9.85 18.25 3.98
N TYR A 94 8.95 18.56 4.91
CA TYR A 94 9.23 18.38 6.33
C TYR A 94 9.39 16.90 6.69
N MET A 95 8.47 16.05 6.23
CA MET A 95 8.53 14.61 6.49
C MET A 95 9.79 13.97 5.88
N LEU A 96 10.12 14.35 4.65
CA LEU A 96 11.34 13.86 4.00
C LEU A 96 12.62 14.28 4.71
N LYS A 97 12.63 15.45 5.34
CA LYS A 97 13.81 15.96 6.06
C LYS A 97 13.92 15.44 7.50
N ASN A 98 12.82 15.36 8.23
CA ASN A 98 12.83 15.23 9.68
C ASN A 98 12.22 13.93 10.22
N SER A 99 11.42 13.23 9.40
CA SER A 99 10.72 11.99 9.80
C SER A 99 10.59 11.02 8.62
N ASP A 100 9.44 10.48 8.41
CA ASP A 100 9.10 9.57 7.31
C ASP A 100 7.62 9.72 6.92
N LEU A 101 7.21 9.14 5.79
CA LEU A 101 5.83 9.22 5.30
C LEU A 101 4.82 8.39 6.12
N PHE A 102 5.29 7.58 7.06
CA PHE A 102 4.47 6.83 8.01
C PHE A 102 4.42 7.44 9.40
N GLU A 103 4.97 8.65 9.59
CA GLU A 103 5.17 9.29 10.90
C GLU A 103 3.91 9.38 11.77
N GLU A 104 2.72 9.43 11.15
CA GLU A 104 1.45 9.55 11.86
C GLU A 104 0.84 8.20 12.27
N LEU A 105 1.42 7.07 11.88
CA LEU A 105 0.95 5.79 12.34
C LEU A 105 1.11 5.64 13.87
N PRO A 106 0.14 5.02 14.55
CA PRO A 106 0.32 4.64 15.94
C PRO A 106 1.60 3.81 16.13
N LYS A 107 2.32 4.06 17.22
CA LYS A 107 3.65 3.47 17.49
C LYS A 107 3.71 1.95 17.27
N GLN A 108 2.63 1.24 17.54
CA GLN A 108 2.58 -0.22 17.41
C GLN A 108 2.56 -0.70 15.95
N TYR A 109 2.09 0.15 15.03
CA TYR A 109 2.09 -0.12 13.59
C TYR A 109 3.35 0.39 12.88
N HIS A 110 4.17 1.18 13.58
CA HIS A 110 5.49 1.62 13.10
C HIS A 110 6.52 0.49 13.28
N ASP A 111 6.11 -0.72 12.95
CA ASP A 111 6.85 -1.96 13.01
C ASP A 111 7.33 -2.30 11.58
N PRO A 112 8.64 -2.43 11.34
CA PRO A 112 9.16 -2.71 9.99
C PRO A 112 8.54 -3.94 9.35
N ALA A 113 8.25 -4.98 10.14
CA ALA A 113 7.64 -6.19 9.63
C ALA A 113 6.16 -5.99 9.26
N PHE A 114 5.44 -5.08 9.90
CA PHE A 114 4.09 -4.67 9.50
C PHE A 114 4.13 -3.83 8.23
N LEU A 115 4.96 -2.79 8.21
CA LEU A 115 5.08 -1.87 7.08
C LEU A 115 5.53 -2.57 5.79
N ASP A 116 6.47 -3.52 5.89
CA ASP A 116 6.95 -4.29 4.74
C ASP A 116 5.85 -5.17 4.07
N ARG A 117 4.71 -5.37 4.75
CA ARG A 117 3.54 -6.07 4.19
C ARG A 117 2.54 -5.16 3.49
N ILE A 118 2.74 -3.86 3.54
CA ILE A 118 1.95 -2.90 2.77
C ILE A 118 2.37 -2.99 1.31
N HIS A 119 1.44 -3.33 0.43
CA HIS A 119 1.75 -3.52 -0.99
C HIS A 119 1.90 -2.21 -1.75
N PHE A 120 1.19 -1.16 -1.32
CA PHE A 120 1.08 0.09 -2.05
C PHE A 120 0.86 1.26 -1.09
N TYR A 121 1.60 2.33 -1.29
CA TYR A 121 1.36 3.61 -0.62
C TYR A 121 0.83 4.62 -1.64
N LEU A 122 -0.39 5.08 -1.43
CA LEU A 122 -1.04 6.08 -2.27
C LEU A 122 -0.92 7.46 -1.60
N PRO A 123 -0.15 8.41 -2.15
CA PRO A 123 0.05 9.71 -1.56
C PRO A 123 -1.16 10.62 -1.81
N GLY A 124 -1.84 11.01 -0.73
CA GLY A 124 -3.03 11.87 -0.80
C GLY A 124 -2.76 13.27 -1.34
N TRP A 125 -1.51 13.74 -1.23
CA TRP A 125 -1.10 15.06 -1.74
C TRP A 125 -0.98 15.13 -3.27
N GLU A 126 -1.00 14.01 -3.98
CA GLU A 126 -1.04 13.97 -5.44
C GLU A 126 -2.45 14.22 -6.00
N PHE A 127 -3.47 14.20 -5.16
CA PHE A 127 -4.85 14.39 -5.58
C PHE A 127 -5.30 15.83 -5.43
N GLU A 128 -6.02 16.33 -6.42
CA GLU A 128 -6.73 17.59 -6.28
C GLU A 128 -7.80 17.50 -5.18
N GLN A 129 -7.94 18.59 -4.42
CA GLN A 129 -9.02 18.67 -3.46
C GLN A 129 -10.37 18.63 -4.19
N ILE A 130 -11.30 17.81 -3.64
CA ILE A 130 -12.66 17.71 -4.20
C ILE A 130 -13.35 19.07 -4.10
N ARG A 131 -13.82 19.59 -5.23
CA ARG A 131 -14.54 20.84 -5.35
C ARG A 131 -15.94 20.60 -5.87
N SER A 132 -16.88 21.53 -5.61
CA SER A 132 -18.28 21.39 -5.99
C SER A 132 -18.50 21.21 -7.50
N GLU A 133 -17.64 21.83 -8.33
CA GLU A 133 -17.68 21.69 -9.78
C GLU A 133 -17.31 20.31 -10.31
N MET A 134 -16.69 19.47 -9.48
CA MET A 134 -16.38 18.07 -9.83
C MET A 134 -17.60 17.14 -9.72
N PHE A 135 -18.66 17.59 -9.06
CA PHE A 135 -19.89 16.81 -8.97
C PHE A 135 -20.77 17.03 -10.18
N THR A 136 -21.15 15.96 -10.86
CA THR A 136 -22.09 16.03 -11.95
C THR A 136 -23.52 16.26 -11.44
N SER A 137 -24.33 17.04 -12.18
CA SER A 137 -25.78 17.12 -12.00
C SER A 137 -26.53 16.09 -12.84
N GLY A 138 -25.83 15.29 -13.65
CA GLY A 138 -26.38 14.24 -14.49
C GLY A 138 -26.49 12.91 -13.78
N PHE A 139 -26.70 11.85 -14.57
CA PHE A 139 -26.75 10.49 -14.05
C PHE A 139 -25.37 10.02 -13.61
N GLY A 140 -25.31 9.34 -12.45
CA GLY A 140 -24.13 8.68 -11.94
C GLY A 140 -24.18 7.17 -12.13
N PHE A 141 -23.03 6.52 -11.96
CA PHE A 141 -22.96 5.08 -11.96
C PHE A 141 -23.48 4.53 -10.61
N VAL A 142 -24.30 3.48 -10.65
CA VAL A 142 -24.85 2.88 -9.44
C VAL A 142 -23.73 2.16 -8.68
N VAL A 143 -23.50 2.57 -7.43
CA VAL A 143 -22.39 2.06 -6.59
C VAL A 143 -22.51 0.55 -6.37
N ASP A 144 -23.71 0.05 -6.09
CA ASP A 144 -23.96 -1.38 -5.87
C ASP A 144 -23.61 -2.22 -7.11
N TYR A 145 -23.94 -1.72 -8.31
CA TYR A 145 -23.61 -2.41 -9.55
C TYR A 145 -22.09 -2.42 -9.79
N LEU A 146 -21.40 -1.31 -9.52
CA LEU A 146 -19.93 -1.28 -9.56
C LEU A 146 -19.33 -2.24 -8.55
N ALA A 147 -19.88 -2.32 -7.35
CA ALA A 147 -19.42 -3.24 -6.33
C ALA A 147 -19.53 -4.70 -6.74
N GLU A 148 -20.67 -5.08 -7.36
CA GLU A 148 -20.84 -6.44 -7.90
C GLU A 148 -19.88 -6.78 -9.04
N ILE A 149 -19.60 -5.82 -9.93
CA ILE A 149 -18.58 -6.00 -10.97
C ILE A 149 -17.21 -6.25 -10.34
N LEU A 150 -16.80 -5.42 -9.37
CA LEU A 150 -15.50 -5.55 -8.70
C LEU A 150 -15.42 -6.83 -7.88
N HIS A 151 -16.51 -7.23 -7.23
CA HIS A 151 -16.59 -8.51 -6.53
C HIS A 151 -16.34 -9.68 -7.48
N ASN A 152 -17.04 -9.73 -8.61
CA ASN A 152 -16.84 -10.78 -9.62
C ASN A 152 -15.42 -10.79 -10.22
N LEU A 153 -14.80 -9.61 -10.37
CA LEU A 153 -13.42 -9.51 -10.87
C LEU A 153 -12.37 -9.97 -9.87
N ARG A 154 -12.72 -10.22 -8.60
CA ARG A 154 -11.75 -10.72 -7.60
C ARG A 154 -11.12 -12.04 -8.01
N ASP A 155 -11.90 -12.93 -8.59
CA ASP A 155 -11.43 -14.25 -9.02
C ASP A 155 -10.55 -14.21 -10.28
N ALA A 156 -10.57 -13.10 -11.02
CA ALA A 156 -9.67 -12.93 -12.15
C ALA A 156 -8.25 -12.64 -11.68
N ASP A 157 -7.27 -13.28 -12.28
CA ASP A 157 -5.85 -13.02 -12.01
C ASP A 157 -5.15 -12.45 -13.24
N TYR A 158 -4.63 -11.22 -13.10
CA TYR A 158 -3.87 -10.53 -14.15
C TYR A 158 -2.44 -10.25 -13.71
N SER A 159 -1.99 -10.84 -12.61
CA SER A 159 -0.69 -10.54 -11.98
C SER A 159 0.51 -10.82 -12.88
N ASP A 160 0.41 -11.78 -13.79
CA ASP A 160 1.50 -12.21 -14.68
C ASP A 160 1.39 -11.63 -16.10
N ARG A 161 0.35 -10.84 -16.41
CA ARG A 161 0.09 -10.36 -17.77
C ARG A 161 1.22 -9.52 -18.34
N PHE A 162 1.92 -8.75 -17.52
CA PHE A 162 3.03 -7.93 -17.95
C PHE A 162 4.32 -8.71 -18.23
N GLU A 163 4.51 -9.90 -17.65
CA GLU A 163 5.80 -10.64 -17.69
C GLU A 163 6.28 -11.02 -19.08
N LYS A 164 5.36 -11.06 -20.06
CA LYS A 164 5.71 -11.27 -21.46
C LYS A 164 6.45 -10.08 -22.09
N TYR A 165 6.29 -8.91 -21.52
CA TYR A 165 6.74 -7.64 -22.10
C TYR A 165 7.73 -6.90 -21.20
N PHE A 166 7.65 -7.15 -19.89
CA PHE A 166 8.46 -6.45 -18.89
C PHE A 166 8.99 -7.45 -17.85
N GLU A 167 10.25 -7.33 -17.54
CA GLU A 167 10.94 -8.17 -16.56
C GLU A 167 11.32 -7.31 -15.35
N LEU A 168 10.80 -7.64 -14.16
CA LEU A 168 11.16 -6.96 -12.91
C LEU A 168 12.60 -7.28 -12.51
N SER A 169 13.29 -6.33 -11.88
CA SER A 169 14.64 -6.52 -11.37
C SER A 169 14.77 -7.78 -10.51
N SER A 170 15.85 -8.49 -10.69
CA SER A 170 16.19 -9.67 -9.86
C SER A 170 16.52 -9.30 -8.41
N THR A 171 16.92 -8.05 -8.15
CA THR A 171 17.24 -7.54 -6.81
C THR A 171 16.01 -7.35 -5.93
N LEU A 172 14.81 -7.24 -6.53
CA LEU A 172 13.56 -7.13 -5.79
C LEU A 172 13.27 -8.38 -4.98
N SER A 173 12.94 -8.21 -3.70
CA SER A 173 12.52 -9.31 -2.83
C SER A 173 11.22 -9.95 -3.32
N THR A 174 10.92 -11.17 -2.87
CA THR A 174 9.64 -11.82 -3.16
C THR A 174 8.45 -10.95 -2.74
N ARG A 175 8.55 -10.27 -1.61
CA ARG A 175 7.50 -9.39 -1.11
C ARG A 175 7.28 -8.16 -1.98
N ASP A 176 8.36 -7.57 -2.49
CA ASP A 176 8.27 -6.44 -3.42
C ASP A 176 7.58 -6.86 -4.71
N LYS A 177 8.00 -7.99 -5.28
CA LYS A 177 7.38 -8.57 -6.49
C LYS A 177 5.91 -8.90 -6.28
N ASP A 178 5.56 -9.52 -5.15
CA ASP A 178 4.16 -9.84 -4.81
C ASP A 178 3.30 -8.57 -4.67
N GLY A 179 3.80 -7.54 -4.01
CA GLY A 179 3.12 -6.26 -3.89
C GLY A 179 2.86 -5.60 -5.24
N ILE A 180 3.89 -5.57 -6.10
CA ILE A 180 3.80 -5.01 -7.46
C ILE A 180 2.78 -5.82 -8.29
N LYS A 181 2.88 -7.14 -8.32
CA LYS A 181 1.99 -8.02 -9.10
C LYS A 181 0.53 -7.88 -8.67
N LYS A 182 0.25 -7.89 -7.38
CA LYS A 182 -1.11 -7.74 -6.85
C LYS A 182 -1.69 -6.37 -7.18
N THR A 183 -0.90 -5.31 -7.03
CA THR A 183 -1.32 -3.95 -7.37
C THR A 183 -1.56 -3.80 -8.87
N PHE A 184 -0.65 -4.30 -9.71
CA PHE A 184 -0.82 -4.32 -11.15
C PHE A 184 -2.10 -5.07 -11.56
N SER A 185 -2.34 -6.26 -11.00
CA SER A 185 -3.57 -7.02 -11.26
C SER A 185 -4.82 -6.23 -10.88
N GLY A 186 -4.79 -5.53 -9.74
CA GLY A 186 -5.88 -4.64 -9.31
C GLY A 186 -6.13 -3.50 -10.30
N LEU A 187 -5.08 -2.80 -10.73
CA LEU A 187 -5.17 -1.72 -11.72
C LEU A 187 -5.69 -2.22 -13.07
N MET A 188 -5.23 -3.38 -13.51
CA MET A 188 -5.75 -4.03 -14.72
C MET A 188 -7.26 -4.30 -14.63
N LYS A 189 -7.74 -4.83 -13.50
CA LYS A 189 -9.17 -5.10 -13.28
C LYS A 189 -10.01 -3.82 -13.32
N LEU A 190 -9.48 -2.70 -12.84
CA LEU A 190 -10.18 -1.42 -12.83
C LEU A 190 -10.25 -0.77 -14.22
N ILE A 191 -9.17 -0.85 -15.00
CA ILE A 191 -9.03 -0.09 -16.24
C ILE A 191 -9.28 -0.96 -17.49
N TYR A 192 -8.87 -2.21 -17.43
CA TYR A 192 -9.04 -3.21 -18.50
C TYR A 192 -9.69 -4.49 -17.96
N PRO A 193 -10.97 -4.42 -17.54
CA PRO A 193 -11.63 -5.53 -16.85
C PRO A 193 -11.74 -6.80 -17.69
N ASP A 194 -11.68 -6.69 -19.02
CA ASP A 194 -11.62 -7.83 -19.94
C ASP A 194 -10.22 -8.44 -20.08
N GLY A 195 -9.23 -7.88 -19.39
CA GLY A 195 -7.83 -8.31 -19.41
C GLY A 195 -7.10 -8.07 -20.74
N LYS A 196 -7.69 -7.28 -21.66
CA LYS A 196 -7.10 -6.99 -22.98
C LYS A 196 -6.45 -5.61 -22.97
N ALA A 197 -5.18 -5.56 -22.63
CA ALA A 197 -4.37 -4.36 -22.73
C ALA A 197 -3.14 -4.61 -23.62
N THR A 198 -2.71 -3.59 -24.37
CA THR A 198 -1.45 -3.63 -25.11
C THR A 198 -0.27 -3.41 -24.16
N PRO A 199 0.99 -3.73 -24.56
CA PRO A 199 2.16 -3.44 -23.74
C PRO A 199 2.25 -1.96 -23.33
N GLU A 200 1.95 -1.05 -24.25
CA GLU A 200 1.97 0.41 -24.03
C GLU A 200 0.91 0.85 -23.00
N GLN A 201 -0.20 0.13 -22.91
CA GLN A 201 -1.26 0.35 -21.93
C GLN A 201 -0.94 -0.29 -20.57
N MET A 202 -0.20 -1.40 -20.56
CA MET A 202 0.23 -2.08 -19.33
C MET A 202 1.37 -1.33 -18.62
N GLU A 203 2.28 -0.74 -19.38
CA GLU A 203 3.49 -0.11 -18.81
C GLU A 203 3.19 0.98 -17.78
N PRO A 204 2.27 1.94 -18.01
CA PRO A 204 1.90 2.93 -17.00
C PRO A 204 1.34 2.30 -15.72
N LEU A 205 0.56 1.21 -15.83
CA LEU A 205 0.01 0.51 -14.68
C LEU A 205 1.11 -0.21 -13.89
N LEU A 206 2.07 -0.81 -14.60
CA LEU A 206 3.23 -1.44 -13.99
C LEU A 206 4.09 -0.41 -13.25
N ARG A 207 4.36 0.75 -13.87
CA ARG A 207 5.11 1.84 -13.26
C ARG A 207 4.43 2.34 -11.99
N CYS A 208 3.11 2.57 -12.02
CA CYS A 208 2.33 2.96 -10.86
C CYS A 208 2.43 1.92 -9.73
N ALA A 209 2.31 0.64 -10.05
CA ALA A 209 2.43 -0.45 -9.08
C ALA A 209 3.83 -0.51 -8.46
N ILE A 210 4.88 -0.34 -9.26
CA ILE A 210 6.27 -0.28 -8.81
C ILE A 210 6.49 0.94 -7.91
N GLU A 211 6.02 2.13 -8.33
CA GLU A 211 6.18 3.38 -7.58
C GLU A 211 5.55 3.30 -6.19
N GLY A 212 4.30 2.83 -6.08
CA GLY A 212 3.63 2.71 -4.80
C GLY A 212 4.31 1.71 -3.86
N ARG A 213 4.90 0.62 -4.38
CA ARG A 213 5.69 -0.32 -3.57
C ARG A 213 7.06 0.26 -3.22
N LYS A 214 7.72 0.93 -4.15
CA LYS A 214 8.98 1.64 -3.92
C LYS A 214 8.84 2.64 -2.77
N ARG A 215 7.78 3.44 -2.77
CA ARG A 215 7.51 4.41 -1.69
C ARG A 215 7.46 3.75 -0.32
N VAL A 216 6.86 2.57 -0.19
CA VAL A 216 6.88 1.79 1.05
C VAL A 216 8.29 1.34 1.40
N LYS A 217 9.02 0.78 0.45
CA LYS A 217 10.37 0.24 0.70
C LYS A 217 11.37 1.32 1.07
N ASP A 218 11.33 2.45 0.39
CA ASP A 218 12.23 3.58 0.68
C ASP A 218 12.00 4.12 2.11
N GLN A 219 10.74 4.21 2.55
CA GLN A 219 10.45 4.60 3.94
C GLN A 219 10.87 3.52 4.96
N LEU A 220 10.77 2.25 4.61
CA LEU A 220 11.27 1.17 5.45
C LEU A 220 12.78 1.26 5.65
N CYS A 221 13.55 1.48 4.60
CA CYS A 221 15.01 1.65 4.69
C CYS A 221 15.37 2.86 5.56
N ARG A 222 14.52 3.88 5.59
CA ARG A 222 14.69 5.05 6.45
C ARG A 222 14.39 4.75 7.92
N ILE A 223 13.35 3.96 8.20
CA ILE A 223 12.91 3.60 9.55
C ILE A 223 13.82 2.54 10.18
N ASP A 224 14.29 1.58 9.38
CA ASP A 224 15.10 0.45 9.81
C ASP A 224 16.38 0.35 8.97
N SER A 225 17.50 0.74 9.56
CA SER A 225 18.83 0.74 8.93
C SER A 225 19.35 -0.66 8.58
N THR A 226 18.68 -1.73 9.00
CA THR A 226 19.04 -3.11 8.64
C THR A 226 18.39 -3.57 7.33
N MET A 227 17.43 -2.78 6.82
CA MET A 227 16.79 -3.07 5.54
C MET A 227 17.73 -2.77 4.38
N GLU A 228 17.81 -3.71 3.45
CA GLU A 228 18.60 -3.51 2.23
C GLU A 228 17.91 -2.56 1.26
N GLU A 229 18.69 -1.66 0.71
CA GLU A 229 18.25 -0.81 -0.41
C GLU A 229 18.09 -1.65 -1.66
N VAL A 230 17.04 -1.32 -2.41
CA VAL A 230 16.70 -2.06 -3.62
C VAL A 230 16.43 -1.08 -4.76
N GLU A 231 16.97 -1.38 -5.94
CA GLU A 231 16.66 -0.62 -7.14
C GLU A 231 15.35 -1.12 -7.78
N PHE A 232 14.38 -0.22 -7.82
CA PHE A 232 13.09 -0.49 -8.46
C PHE A 232 13.19 -0.20 -9.95
N THR A 233 13.62 -1.22 -10.70
CA THR A 233 13.75 -1.17 -12.14
C THR A 233 12.97 -2.29 -12.81
N TYR A 234 12.61 -2.10 -14.07
CA TYR A 234 12.14 -3.15 -14.95
C TYR A 234 12.81 -3.04 -16.31
N LYS A 235 12.92 -4.16 -17.01
CA LYS A 235 13.48 -4.24 -18.35
C LYS A 235 12.36 -4.45 -19.36
N ARG A 236 12.34 -3.66 -20.43
CA ARG A 236 11.48 -3.93 -21.59
C ARG A 236 12.07 -5.09 -22.39
N VAL A 237 11.26 -6.10 -22.67
CA VAL A 237 11.69 -7.27 -23.47
C VAL A 237 11.91 -6.90 -24.95
N SER A 238 11.19 -5.91 -25.46
CA SER A 238 11.19 -5.50 -26.87
C SER A 238 12.54 -4.92 -27.34
N ASP A 239 13.19 -4.12 -26.52
CA ASP A 239 14.41 -3.37 -26.86
C ASP A 239 15.55 -3.59 -25.87
N GLY A 240 15.27 -4.27 -24.75
CA GLY A 240 16.23 -4.53 -23.69
C GLY A 240 16.52 -3.32 -22.79
N GLU A 241 15.78 -2.21 -22.94
CA GLU A 241 15.96 -1.02 -22.11
C GLU A 241 15.60 -1.29 -20.65
N ILE A 242 16.47 -0.84 -19.74
CA ILE A 242 16.21 -0.89 -18.29
C ILE A 242 15.66 0.47 -17.86
N VAL A 243 14.47 0.46 -17.31
CA VAL A 243 13.76 1.67 -16.85
C VAL A 243 13.76 1.71 -15.33
N ALA A 244 14.32 2.77 -14.76
CA ALA A 244 14.24 3.04 -13.32
C ALA A 244 12.93 3.78 -13.01
N VAL A 245 12.27 3.37 -11.91
CA VAL A 245 11.06 4.03 -11.43
C VAL A 245 11.41 4.91 -10.24
N GLN A 246 11.03 6.17 -10.33
CA GLN A 246 11.19 7.18 -9.27
C GLN A 246 9.82 7.54 -8.72
N THR A 247 9.74 7.89 -7.43
CA THR A 247 8.53 8.46 -6.84
C THR A 247 8.44 9.95 -7.15
N LEU A 248 7.24 10.53 -7.07
CA LEU A 248 7.09 11.98 -7.26
C LEU A 248 7.86 12.77 -6.21
N GLU A 249 7.88 12.31 -4.97
CA GLU A 249 8.66 12.95 -3.91
C GLU A 249 10.16 12.98 -4.20
N GLU A 250 10.65 11.94 -4.86
CA GLU A 250 12.04 11.86 -5.29
C GLU A 250 12.35 12.85 -6.42
N LEU A 251 11.39 13.03 -7.33
CA LEU A 251 11.53 13.98 -8.44
C LEU A 251 11.40 15.43 -7.97
N ASP A 252 10.42 15.71 -7.10
CA ASP A 252 10.12 17.06 -6.61
C ASP A 252 11.13 17.56 -5.55
N TYR A 253 11.67 16.62 -4.74
CA TYR A 253 12.54 16.95 -3.62
C TYR A 253 13.82 16.10 -3.60
N PRO A 254 14.62 16.06 -4.69
CA PRO A 254 15.77 15.16 -4.80
C PRO A 254 16.83 15.36 -3.72
N GLN A 255 16.94 16.57 -3.17
CA GLN A 255 17.89 16.89 -2.11
C GLN A 255 17.43 16.47 -0.70
N LEU A 256 16.14 16.23 -0.52
CA LEU A 256 15.54 15.81 0.75
C LEU A 256 15.18 14.33 0.75
N TYR A 257 15.08 13.75 -0.43
CA TYR A 257 14.71 12.34 -0.58
C TYR A 257 15.91 11.46 -0.20
N TRP A 258 15.80 10.83 0.95
CA TRP A 258 16.85 9.99 1.48
C TRP A 258 16.95 8.67 0.71
N ARG A 259 18.14 8.42 0.18
CA ARG A 259 18.57 7.13 -0.36
C ARG A 259 19.88 6.77 0.33
N GLY A 260 19.85 5.75 1.14
CA GLY A 260 21.02 5.27 1.82
C GLY A 260 21.49 6.12 3.00
N ARG A 261 22.53 5.68 3.66
CA ARG A 261 23.14 6.38 4.78
C ARG A 261 23.65 7.74 4.34
N VAL A 262 23.26 8.77 5.03
CA VAL A 262 23.96 10.06 4.99
C VAL A 262 25.41 9.75 5.35
N VAL A 263 26.31 9.80 4.38
CA VAL A 263 27.73 9.93 4.66
C VAL A 263 27.83 11.31 5.27
N GLU A 264 27.96 11.40 6.58
CA GLU A 264 28.37 12.63 7.23
C GLU A 264 29.68 13.05 6.57
N ASN A 265 29.63 14.10 5.77
CA ASN A 265 30.81 14.78 5.30
C ASN A 265 31.48 15.38 6.52
N SER A 266 32.43 14.65 7.09
CA SER A 266 33.40 15.12 8.06
C SER A 266 34.48 15.95 7.32
N GLU A 267 34.06 17.00 6.64
CA GLU A 267 34.96 18.01 6.07
C GLU A 267 34.38 19.39 6.33
N ASP A 268 34.42 19.84 7.57
CA ASP A 268 34.36 21.27 7.95
C ASP A 268 34.78 21.50 9.42
N GLU A 269 35.87 20.85 9.82
CA GLU A 269 36.61 21.28 11.03
C GLU A 269 38.10 21.29 10.77
N SER A 270 38.56 22.12 9.85
CA SER A 270 39.99 22.49 9.81
C SER A 270 40.20 23.81 9.08
N GLU A 271 39.57 24.87 9.54
CA GLU A 271 40.07 26.24 9.30
C GLU A 271 39.55 27.18 10.41
N ALA A 272 40.15 27.06 11.59
CA ALA A 272 40.15 28.09 12.59
C ALA A 272 41.35 27.88 13.55
N GLU A 273 42.54 28.25 13.07
CA GLU A 273 43.64 28.72 13.90
C GLU A 273 44.10 30.10 13.43
#